data_6560dd8d58d6a3899ed34bf6bd0e8379
#
_entry.id   6560dd8d58d6a3899ed34bf6bd0e8379
#
_cell.length_a   1.000
_cell.length_b   1.000
_cell.length_c   1.000
_cell.angle_alpha   90.00
_cell.angle_beta   90.00
_cell.angle_gamma   90.00
#
_symmetry.space_group_name_H-M   'P 1'
#
loop_
_entity.id
_entity.type
_entity.pdbx_description
1 polymer ?
#
loop_
_entity_poly.entity_id
_entity_poly.type
_entity_poly.pdbx_seq_one_letter_code
_entity_poly.pdbx_strand_id
1 'polypeptide(L)'
;MKTPIDYIEFKATDLEKTKTFYHEVFGWEFTDYGPNYVSFSEVGIAGGFELSAEPIKNGALVVLYHNDLKAIKEKVIQNGGTISKEIFEFPGGKRFHFRDPSGNELAIWSEK
;
A
#
# COMPACT_ATOMS: atom_id res chain seq x y z
N MET A 1 -2.71 23.16 19.38
CA MET A 1 -1.97 22.38 18.39
C MET A 1 -2.92 21.43 17.65
N LYS A 2 -2.51 20.98 16.49
CA LYS A 2 -3.28 19.99 15.72
C LYS A 2 -2.76 18.59 16.06
N THR A 3 -3.67 17.67 16.30
CA THR A 3 -3.32 16.27 16.61
C THR A 3 -3.00 15.55 15.29
N PRO A 4 -1.80 15.03 15.10
CA PRO A 4 -1.39 14.43 13.83
C PRO A 4 -1.93 13.02 13.66
N ILE A 5 -1.94 12.56 12.39
CA ILE A 5 -2.06 11.13 12.10
C ILE A 5 -0.70 10.51 12.38
N ASP A 6 -0.65 9.53 13.27
CA ASP A 6 0.61 8.94 13.73
C ASP A 6 0.86 7.55 13.18
N TYR A 7 -0.20 6.81 12.87
CA TYR A 7 -0.07 5.40 12.55
C TYR A 7 -1.22 4.97 11.64
N ILE A 8 -0.93 4.10 10.67
CA ILE A 8 -1.96 3.52 9.79
C ILE A 8 -1.91 2.01 9.92
N GLU A 9 -3.04 1.40 10.22
CA GLU A 9 -3.12 -0.05 10.30
C GLU A 9 -4.01 -0.61 9.19
N PHE A 10 -3.45 -1.55 8.44
CA PHE A 10 -4.16 -2.31 7.43
C PHE A 10 -4.50 -3.70 7.96
N LYS A 11 -5.28 -4.44 7.20
CA LYS A 11 -5.55 -5.86 7.41
C LYS A 11 -4.87 -6.66 6.31
N ALA A 12 -4.40 -7.85 6.64
CA ALA A 12 -3.79 -8.73 5.66
C ALA A 12 -4.30 -10.15 5.87
N THR A 13 -4.58 -10.84 4.78
CA THR A 13 -5.03 -12.24 4.85
C THR A 13 -3.86 -13.21 4.87
N ASP A 14 -2.67 -12.73 4.49
CA ASP A 14 -1.44 -13.52 4.47
C ASP A 14 -0.27 -12.56 4.70
N LEU A 15 0.33 -12.59 5.90
CA LEU A 15 1.38 -11.65 6.26
C LEU A 15 2.67 -11.85 5.47
N GLU A 16 3.03 -13.10 5.14
CA GLU A 16 4.25 -13.36 4.37
C GLU A 16 4.14 -12.82 2.94
N LYS A 17 3.01 -13.04 2.29
CA LYS A 17 2.77 -12.48 0.95
C LYS A 17 2.72 -10.96 0.98
N THR A 18 2.15 -10.40 2.04
CA THR A 18 2.07 -8.95 2.22
C THR A 18 3.45 -8.33 2.35
N LYS A 19 4.30 -8.89 3.21
CA LYS A 19 5.68 -8.42 3.38
C LYS A 19 6.46 -8.49 2.06
N THR A 20 6.35 -9.60 1.36
CA THR A 20 7.05 -9.79 0.09
C THR A 20 6.58 -8.77 -0.95
N PHE A 21 5.28 -8.57 -1.08
CA PHE A 21 4.73 -7.61 -2.03
C PHE A 21 5.25 -6.18 -1.78
N TYR A 22 5.07 -5.68 -0.56
CA TYR A 22 5.45 -4.29 -0.25
C TYR A 22 6.97 -4.09 -0.27
N HIS A 23 7.74 -5.11 0.08
CA HIS A 23 9.19 -5.04 -0.02
C HIS A 23 9.65 -5.01 -1.48
N GLU A 24 9.17 -5.94 -2.30
CA GLU A 24 9.60 -6.04 -3.69
C GLU A 24 9.14 -4.87 -4.55
N VAL A 25 7.92 -4.37 -4.32
CA VAL A 25 7.38 -3.28 -5.13
C VAL A 25 7.87 -1.91 -4.65
N PHE A 26 7.85 -1.67 -3.34
CA PHE A 26 8.09 -0.34 -2.78
C PHE A 26 9.32 -0.23 -1.90
N GLY A 27 10.03 -1.32 -1.64
CA GLY A 27 11.22 -1.30 -0.80
C GLY A 27 10.95 -1.17 0.70
N TRP A 28 9.73 -1.45 1.14
CA TRP A 28 9.39 -1.36 2.55
C TRP A 28 10.06 -2.48 3.34
N GLU A 29 10.47 -2.16 4.58
CA GLU A 29 11.04 -3.12 5.51
C GLU A 29 10.06 -3.36 6.65
N PHE A 30 10.03 -4.59 7.17
CA PHE A 30 9.05 -4.99 8.18
C PHE A 30 9.69 -5.56 9.41
N THR A 31 9.00 -5.40 10.54
CA THR A 31 9.34 -6.04 11.82
C THR A 31 8.16 -6.90 12.25
N ASP A 32 8.42 -8.18 12.53
CA ASP A 32 7.39 -9.10 12.99
C ASP A 32 7.13 -8.88 14.49
N TYR A 33 5.85 -8.88 14.86
CA TYR A 33 5.41 -8.85 16.26
C TYR A 33 4.48 -10.04 16.49
N GLY A 34 5.07 -11.20 16.70
CA GLY A 34 4.34 -12.44 16.84
C GLY A 34 3.80 -12.92 15.49
N PRO A 35 2.91 -13.92 15.49
CA PRO A 35 2.44 -14.54 14.24
C PRO A 35 1.35 -13.76 13.51
N ASN A 36 0.76 -12.74 14.17
CA ASN A 36 -0.46 -12.08 13.66
C ASN A 36 -0.28 -10.61 13.31
N TYR A 37 0.93 -10.08 13.38
CA TYR A 37 1.16 -8.65 13.14
C TYR A 37 2.56 -8.37 12.61
N VAL A 38 2.65 -7.46 11.61
CA VAL A 38 3.93 -6.92 11.15
C VAL A 38 3.81 -5.40 11.09
N SER A 39 4.90 -4.70 11.38
CA SER A 39 4.93 -3.24 11.31
C SER A 39 5.89 -2.76 10.25
N PHE A 40 5.66 -1.54 9.78
CA PHE A 40 6.57 -0.83 8.88
C PHE A 40 6.80 0.58 9.40
N SER A 41 7.91 1.19 9.01
CA SER A 41 8.24 2.57 9.35
C SER A 41 9.09 3.18 8.24
N GLU A 42 9.32 4.48 8.33
CA GLU A 42 10.17 5.23 7.39
C GLU A 42 9.66 5.22 5.96
N VAL A 43 8.35 5.15 5.80
CA VAL A 43 7.68 5.21 4.49
C VAL A 43 6.71 6.40 4.44
N GLY A 44 7.00 7.43 5.20
CA GLY A 44 6.17 8.62 5.36
C GLY A 44 5.46 8.63 6.70
N ILE A 45 4.86 7.52 7.08
CA ILE A 45 4.19 7.34 8.37
C ILE A 45 4.42 5.90 8.81
N ALA A 46 4.45 5.67 10.12
CA ALA A 46 4.53 4.32 10.65
C ALA A 46 3.18 3.60 10.51
N GLY A 47 3.21 2.30 10.49
CA GLY A 47 1.98 1.52 10.43
C GLY A 47 2.24 0.03 10.52
N GLY A 48 1.22 -0.74 10.18
CA GLY A 48 1.34 -2.18 10.21
C GLY A 48 0.19 -2.89 9.53
N PHE A 49 0.29 -4.21 9.51
CA PHE A 49 -0.74 -5.10 8.99
C PHE A 49 -1.10 -6.11 10.08
N GLU A 50 -2.37 -6.19 10.41
CA GLU A 50 -2.90 -7.20 11.32
C GLU A 50 -3.48 -8.35 10.51
N LEU A 51 -3.13 -9.59 10.87
CA LEU A 51 -3.69 -10.77 10.23
C LEU A 51 -5.21 -10.79 10.45
N SER A 52 -5.96 -10.96 9.38
CA SER A 52 -7.42 -10.90 9.39
C SER A 52 -7.98 -11.85 8.33
N ALA A 53 -9.25 -12.19 8.46
CA ALA A 53 -9.93 -12.99 7.44
C ALA A 53 -10.21 -12.18 6.17
N GLU A 54 -10.24 -10.84 6.27
CA GLU A 54 -10.58 -9.96 5.15
C GLU A 54 -9.73 -8.70 5.15
N PRO A 55 -9.52 -8.07 3.96
CA PRO A 55 -8.86 -6.78 3.88
C PRO A 55 -9.77 -5.67 4.41
N ILE A 56 -9.25 -4.44 4.45
CA ILE A 56 -10.07 -3.25 4.72
C ILE A 56 -11.02 -3.06 3.54
N LYS A 57 -12.30 -2.87 3.84
CA LYS A 57 -13.34 -2.59 2.84
C LYS A 57 -13.99 -1.25 3.16
N ASN A 58 -14.19 -0.43 2.14
CA ASN A 58 -14.85 0.87 2.28
C ASN A 58 -14.20 1.77 3.33
N GLY A 59 -12.89 1.64 3.48
CA GLY A 59 -12.11 2.44 4.39
C GLY A 59 -11.47 3.63 3.69
N ALA A 60 -10.51 4.26 4.37
CA ALA A 60 -9.76 5.36 3.78
C ALA A 60 -8.90 4.86 2.62
N LEU A 61 -8.73 5.70 1.60
CA LEU A 61 -7.82 5.42 0.51
C LEU A 61 -6.45 5.99 0.88
N VAL A 62 -5.46 5.13 1.01
CA VAL A 62 -4.08 5.55 1.26
C VAL A 62 -3.40 5.76 -0.09
N VAL A 63 -2.80 6.92 -0.27
CA VAL A 63 -2.19 7.31 -1.53
C VAL A 63 -0.68 7.41 -1.35
N LEU A 64 0.05 6.65 -2.16
CA LEU A 64 1.51 6.66 -2.19
C LEU A 64 1.97 7.61 -3.29
N TYR A 65 3.24 7.97 -3.27
CA TYR A 65 3.84 8.79 -4.32
C TYR A 65 4.94 8.02 -5.03
N HIS A 66 4.99 8.13 -6.36
CA HIS A 66 6.10 7.59 -7.15
C HIS A 66 6.30 8.48 -8.38
N ASN A 67 7.54 8.74 -8.75
CA ASN A 67 7.82 9.63 -9.87
C ASN A 67 7.65 8.99 -11.25
N ASP A 68 7.45 7.68 -11.32
CA ASP A 68 7.26 6.96 -12.58
C ASP A 68 6.12 5.95 -12.44
N LEU A 69 4.90 6.39 -12.78
CA LEU A 69 3.69 5.57 -12.59
C LEU A 69 3.70 4.30 -13.43
N LYS A 70 4.23 4.37 -14.67
CA LYS A 70 4.26 3.19 -15.54
C LYS A 70 5.18 2.12 -14.98
N ALA A 71 6.34 2.52 -14.48
CA ALA A 71 7.32 1.59 -13.92
C ALA A 71 6.77 0.92 -12.66
N ILE A 72 6.19 1.70 -11.74
CA ILE A 72 5.69 1.13 -10.48
C ILE A 72 4.44 0.28 -10.72
N LYS A 73 3.61 0.65 -11.69
CA LYS A 73 2.45 -0.15 -12.08
C LYS A 73 2.88 -1.55 -12.54
N GLU A 74 3.93 -1.63 -13.37
CA GLU A 74 4.47 -2.91 -13.80
C GLU A 74 4.93 -3.76 -12.61
N LYS A 75 5.62 -3.17 -11.65
CA LYS A 75 6.07 -3.90 -10.46
C LYS A 75 4.89 -4.40 -9.63
N VAL A 76 3.83 -3.60 -9.51
CA VAL A 76 2.62 -4.02 -8.82
C VAL A 76 2.05 -5.29 -9.45
N ILE A 77 1.92 -5.28 -10.78
CA ILE A 77 1.36 -6.42 -11.53
C ILE A 77 2.28 -7.65 -11.39
N GLN A 78 3.58 -7.47 -11.57
CA GLN A 78 4.57 -8.56 -11.52
C GLN A 78 4.65 -9.23 -10.15
N ASN A 79 4.26 -8.53 -9.10
CA ASN A 79 4.36 -9.03 -7.72
C ASN A 79 3.01 -9.40 -7.11
N GLY A 80 1.98 -9.58 -7.94
CA GLY A 80 0.71 -10.13 -7.48
C GLY A 80 -0.35 -9.12 -7.11
N GLY A 81 -0.12 -7.83 -7.34
CA GLY A 81 -1.16 -6.82 -7.18
C GLY A 81 -2.06 -6.77 -8.40
N THR A 82 -3.23 -6.21 -8.24
CA THR A 82 -4.24 -6.06 -9.30
C THR A 82 -4.56 -4.59 -9.50
N ILE A 83 -4.67 -4.15 -10.74
CA ILE A 83 -5.01 -2.76 -11.03
C ILE A 83 -6.52 -2.61 -10.95
N SER A 84 -7.01 -1.82 -9.99
CA SER A 84 -8.44 -1.58 -9.83
C SER A 84 -8.90 -0.33 -10.58
N LYS A 85 -7.99 0.58 -10.90
CA LYS A 85 -8.31 1.76 -11.71
C LYS A 85 -7.07 2.18 -12.49
N GLU A 86 -7.17 2.20 -13.82
CA GLU A 86 -6.05 2.54 -14.68
C GLU A 86 -5.60 3.99 -14.49
N ILE A 87 -4.40 4.31 -14.95
CA ILE A 87 -3.84 5.66 -14.83
C ILE A 87 -4.82 6.69 -15.41
N PHE A 88 -5.16 7.71 -14.60
CA PHE A 88 -6.02 8.79 -15.04
C PHE A 88 -5.47 10.13 -14.54
N GLU A 89 -5.89 11.20 -15.22
CA GLU A 89 -5.47 12.56 -14.88
C GLU A 89 -6.43 13.19 -13.88
N PHE A 90 -5.87 14.04 -13.01
CA PHE A 90 -6.65 14.88 -12.12
C PHE A 90 -5.91 16.23 -11.98
N PRO A 91 -6.54 17.27 -11.42
CA PRO A 91 -5.83 18.53 -11.18
C PRO A 91 -4.63 18.32 -10.27
N GLY A 92 -3.43 18.51 -10.81
CA GLY A 92 -2.17 18.33 -10.09
C GLY A 92 -1.32 17.18 -10.55
N GLY A 93 -1.86 16.22 -11.32
CA GLY A 93 -1.06 15.10 -11.78
C GLY A 93 -1.86 13.94 -12.30
N LYS A 94 -1.36 12.75 -12.04
CA LYS A 94 -1.97 11.48 -12.47
C LYS A 94 -1.91 10.49 -11.34
N ARG A 95 -2.79 9.51 -11.35
CA ARG A 95 -2.73 8.41 -10.39
C ARG A 95 -3.40 7.16 -10.95
N PHE A 96 -3.14 6.02 -10.31
CA PHE A 96 -3.86 4.78 -10.55
C PHE A 96 -4.15 4.13 -9.21
N HIS A 97 -5.07 3.17 -9.19
CA HIS A 97 -5.39 2.42 -8.00
C HIS A 97 -5.04 0.94 -8.19
N PHE A 98 -4.62 0.31 -7.12
CA PHE A 98 -4.32 -1.12 -7.14
C PHE A 98 -4.86 -1.79 -5.88
N ARG A 99 -5.01 -3.12 -5.95
CA ARG A 99 -5.28 -3.93 -4.78
C ARG A 99 -4.03 -4.74 -4.48
N ASP A 100 -3.66 -4.78 -3.20
CA ASP A 100 -2.55 -5.61 -2.78
C ASP A 100 -2.98 -7.09 -2.76
N PRO A 101 -2.08 -8.05 -2.46
CA PRO A 101 -2.46 -9.47 -2.49
C PRO A 101 -3.59 -9.86 -1.53
N SER A 102 -3.82 -9.10 -0.47
CA SER A 102 -4.94 -9.32 0.46
C SER A 102 -6.24 -8.71 -0.02
N GLY A 103 -6.17 -7.75 -0.96
CA GLY A 103 -7.33 -7.03 -1.48
C GLY A 103 -7.51 -5.63 -0.94
N ASN A 104 -6.56 -5.10 -0.15
CA ASN A 104 -6.60 -3.70 0.25
C ASN A 104 -6.39 -2.81 -0.97
N GLU A 105 -7.21 -1.79 -1.14
CA GLU A 105 -7.06 -0.85 -2.25
C GLU A 105 -6.26 0.37 -1.82
N LEU A 106 -5.21 0.69 -2.58
CA LEU A 106 -4.39 1.88 -2.42
C LEU A 106 -4.29 2.58 -3.77
N ALA A 107 -3.79 3.80 -3.77
CA ALA A 107 -3.50 4.53 -4.99
C ALA A 107 -2.05 4.99 -4.98
N ILE A 108 -1.53 5.28 -6.18
CA ILE A 108 -0.19 5.87 -6.34
C ILE A 108 -0.34 7.05 -7.29
N TRP A 109 0.20 8.20 -6.91
CA TRP A 109 0.12 9.41 -7.71
C TRP A 109 1.50 9.94 -8.07
N SER A 110 1.51 10.79 -9.09
CA SER A 110 2.68 11.56 -9.52
C SER A 110 2.21 12.88 -10.10
N GLU A 111 3.02 13.92 -9.97
CA GLU A 111 2.77 15.19 -10.64
C GLU A 111 3.14 15.14 -12.12
N LYS A 112 3.79 14.06 -12.55
CA LYS A 112 4.31 13.89 -13.93
C LYS A 112 3.37 13.17 -14.85
#